data_44c5237f6fe3641459d332cd67822ed8
#
_entry.id   44c5237f6fe3641459d332cd67822ed8
#
_cell.length_a   1.000
_cell.length_b   1.000
_cell.length_c   1.000
_cell.angle_alpha   90.00
_cell.angle_beta   90.00
_cell.angle_gamma   90.00
#
_symmetry.space_group_name_H-M   'P 1'
#
loop_
_entity.id
_entity.type
_entity.pdbx_description
1 polymer ?
#
loop_
_entity_poly.entity_id
_entity_poly.type
_entity_poly.pdbx_seq_one_letter_code
_entity_poly.pdbx_strand_id
1 'polypeptide(L)'
;LYKKGYIYRGVRMVNWDPAALTALSDEEVIYKDEHSKLFYLKYYVEGEDRYIVVATTRPETILGDTAVCVNPNDERYQWLKGKKVVVPLVGRAVPVIMDEYVEMDFGTGCLKVTPAHDVNDYMLGEKYNLQAIDIFNPDGTISEAGGMYVGHDRFDVRKEIIADLQEKGLVEKIEDYDNKVGYSERTKVVIEPKLSMQWFLKMDELTKPALKAVMDDDIRFYPSKFKNTYRHWMTDTKDW
;
A
#
# COMPACT_ATOMS: atom_id res chain seq x y z
N LEU A 1 -16.57 5.11 26.59
CA LEU A 1 -15.26 5.21 25.94
C LEU A 1 -15.08 6.55 25.24
N TYR A 2 -16.08 7.07 24.48
CA TYR A 2 -15.98 8.36 23.78
C TYR A 2 -15.65 9.53 24.71
N LYS A 3 -16.41 9.70 25.81
CA LYS A 3 -16.16 10.76 26.82
C LYS A 3 -14.79 10.69 27.51
N LYS A 4 -14.14 9.51 27.45
CA LYS A 4 -12.78 9.29 27.97
C LYS A 4 -11.69 9.50 26.93
N GLY A 5 -12.05 9.86 25.69
CA GLY A 5 -11.10 10.09 24.60
C GLY A 5 -10.51 8.81 23.98
N TYR A 6 -11.06 7.64 24.28
CA TYR A 6 -10.64 6.38 23.65
C TYR A 6 -11.20 6.22 22.24
N ILE A 7 -12.38 6.79 21.96
CA ILE A 7 -12.96 6.80 20.63
C ILE A 7 -12.65 8.12 19.96
N TYR A 8 -12.08 8.08 18.76
CA TYR A 8 -11.70 9.25 17.98
C TYR A 8 -11.97 9.05 16.49
N ARG A 9 -12.00 10.14 15.73
CA ARG A 9 -12.01 10.12 14.26
C ARG A 9 -10.63 10.47 13.74
N GLY A 10 -10.19 9.76 12.71
CA GLY A 10 -8.92 10.04 12.04
C GLY A 10 -8.88 9.44 10.63
N VAL A 11 -8.01 10.00 9.80
CA VAL A 11 -7.68 9.40 8.50
C VAL A 11 -6.62 8.33 8.74
N ARG A 12 -6.89 7.13 8.25
CA ARG A 12 -5.96 6.02 8.28
C ARG A 12 -6.06 5.20 6.99
N MET A 13 -5.00 4.49 6.67
CA MET A 13 -5.06 3.44 5.68
C MET A 13 -5.91 2.29 6.23
N VAL A 14 -6.96 1.94 5.51
CA VAL A 14 -7.87 0.84 5.86
C VAL A 14 -7.98 -0.14 4.69
N ASN A 15 -8.35 -1.38 4.99
CA ASN A 15 -8.81 -2.31 3.97
C ASN A 15 -10.22 -1.90 3.56
N TRP A 16 -10.41 -1.54 2.30
CA TRP A 16 -11.67 -1.05 1.78
C TRP A 16 -12.33 -2.07 0.87
N ASP A 17 -13.61 -2.33 1.09
CA ASP A 17 -14.44 -3.13 0.20
C ASP A 17 -15.17 -2.21 -0.79
N PRO A 18 -14.77 -2.18 -2.08
CA PRO A 18 -15.37 -1.26 -3.05
C PRO A 18 -16.78 -1.67 -3.49
N ALA A 19 -17.20 -2.92 -3.28
CA ALA A 19 -18.57 -3.34 -3.58
C ALA A 19 -19.54 -3.03 -2.43
N ALA A 20 -19.09 -3.21 -1.18
CA ALA A 20 -19.89 -2.88 -0.01
C ALA A 20 -19.76 -1.42 0.44
N LEU A 21 -18.81 -0.66 -0.12
CA LEU A 21 -18.49 0.72 0.22
C LEU A 21 -18.22 0.90 1.72
N THR A 22 -17.42 0.01 2.30
CA THR A 22 -17.11 -0.02 3.73
C THR A 22 -15.68 -0.44 4.02
N ALA A 23 -15.17 0.00 5.18
CA ALA A 23 -13.91 -0.50 5.72
C ALA A 23 -14.09 -1.93 6.28
N LEU A 24 -13.02 -2.71 6.24
CA LEU A 24 -12.90 -4.05 6.77
C LEU A 24 -11.82 -4.10 7.84
N SER A 25 -11.99 -4.95 8.85
CA SER A 25 -10.90 -5.33 9.74
C SER A 25 -9.91 -6.27 9.04
N ASP A 26 -8.71 -6.42 9.61
CA ASP A 26 -7.69 -7.32 9.04
C ASP A 26 -8.19 -8.78 9.02
N GLU A 27 -9.01 -9.19 9.98
CA GLU A 27 -9.60 -10.53 10.08
C GLU A 27 -10.66 -10.82 9.00
N GLU A 28 -11.25 -9.78 8.41
CA GLU A 28 -12.24 -9.90 7.32
C GLU A 28 -11.59 -9.95 5.93
N VAL A 29 -10.25 -9.94 5.87
CA VAL A 29 -9.49 -10.06 4.63
C VAL A 29 -8.98 -11.48 4.43
N ILE A 30 -9.42 -12.13 3.37
CA ILE A 30 -8.98 -13.48 2.99
C ILE A 30 -7.94 -13.36 1.88
N TYR A 31 -6.71 -13.79 2.16
CA TYR A 31 -5.64 -13.81 1.16
C TYR A 31 -5.71 -15.08 0.32
N LYS A 32 -5.63 -14.91 -1.00
CA LYS A 32 -5.57 -16.01 -1.98
C LYS A 32 -4.33 -15.86 -2.85
N ASP A 33 -3.76 -16.98 -3.23
CA ASP A 33 -2.70 -17.01 -4.24
C ASP A 33 -3.34 -16.78 -5.61
N GLU A 34 -2.83 -15.76 -6.33
CA GLU A 34 -3.31 -15.36 -7.65
C GLU A 34 -2.15 -15.40 -8.65
N HIS A 35 -2.43 -15.96 -9.82
CA HIS A 35 -1.51 -15.93 -10.94
C HIS A 35 -1.70 -14.62 -11.70
N SER A 36 -0.72 -13.72 -11.61
CA SER A 36 -0.79 -12.38 -12.17
C SER A 36 0.43 -12.05 -13.05
N LYS A 37 0.65 -10.78 -13.35
CA LYS A 37 1.81 -10.30 -14.10
C LYS A 37 2.59 -9.29 -13.29
N LEU A 38 3.90 -9.32 -13.45
CA LEU A 38 4.82 -8.29 -12.98
C LEU A 38 5.24 -7.44 -14.17
N PHE A 39 4.97 -6.16 -14.10
CA PHE A 39 5.24 -5.19 -15.17
C PHE A 39 6.48 -4.38 -14.82
N TYR A 40 7.43 -4.31 -15.73
CA TYR A 40 8.68 -3.56 -15.61
C TYR A 40 8.56 -2.29 -16.43
N LEU A 41 8.47 -1.14 -15.75
CA LEU A 41 8.13 0.16 -16.34
C LEU A 41 9.33 1.11 -16.29
N LYS A 42 9.56 1.87 -17.37
CA LYS A 42 10.65 2.85 -17.50
C LYS A 42 10.23 4.19 -16.92
N TYR A 43 10.98 4.67 -15.94
CA TYR A 43 10.85 5.99 -15.36
C TYR A 43 12.09 6.80 -15.79
N TYR A 44 11.92 7.75 -16.70
CA TYR A 44 13.03 8.58 -17.17
C TYR A 44 13.44 9.59 -16.08
N VAL A 45 14.75 9.83 -15.99
CA VAL A 45 15.27 10.86 -15.10
C VAL A 45 14.94 12.22 -15.70
N GLU A 46 14.44 13.15 -14.88
CA GLU A 46 14.03 14.47 -15.33
C GLU A 46 15.16 15.19 -16.05
N GLY A 47 14.94 15.56 -17.32
CA GLY A 47 15.91 16.25 -18.17
C GLY A 47 17.06 15.38 -18.73
N GLU A 48 16.98 14.04 -18.59
CA GLU A 48 18.00 13.12 -19.12
C GLU A 48 17.34 12.02 -19.99
N ASP A 49 18.12 11.45 -20.92
CA ASP A 49 17.70 10.25 -21.69
C ASP A 49 17.89 8.92 -20.91
N ARG A 50 18.31 9.02 -19.65
CA ARG A 50 18.51 7.86 -18.76
C ARG A 50 17.23 7.54 -18.04
N TYR A 51 17.01 6.25 -17.81
CA TYR A 51 15.84 5.77 -17.07
C TYR A 51 16.23 4.74 -16.02
N ILE A 52 15.34 4.54 -15.08
CA ILE A 52 15.32 3.40 -14.16
C ILE A 52 14.11 2.53 -14.46
N VAL A 53 14.15 1.29 -14.02
CA VAL A 53 13.05 0.35 -14.21
C VAL A 53 12.42 0.03 -12.86
N VAL A 54 11.11 0.22 -12.78
CA VAL A 54 10.29 -0.12 -11.61
C VAL A 54 9.45 -1.36 -11.92
N ALA A 55 9.41 -2.32 -11.00
CA ALA A 55 8.59 -3.51 -11.13
C ALA A 55 7.31 -3.37 -10.29
N THR A 56 6.14 -3.61 -10.87
CA THR A 56 4.85 -3.51 -10.18
C THR A 56 3.84 -4.54 -10.68
N THR A 57 3.01 -5.06 -9.80
CA THR A 57 1.82 -5.87 -10.15
C THR A 57 0.58 -5.00 -10.37
N ARG A 58 0.67 -3.70 -10.03
CA ARG A 58 -0.45 -2.75 -10.05
C ARG A 58 -0.13 -1.51 -10.88
N PRO A 59 0.03 -1.65 -12.22
CA PRO A 59 0.40 -0.52 -13.08
C PRO A 59 -0.64 0.62 -13.07
N GLU A 60 -1.91 0.33 -12.78
CA GLU A 60 -2.96 1.36 -12.66
C GLU A 60 -2.65 2.39 -11.57
N THR A 61 -1.90 2.02 -10.52
CA THR A 61 -1.61 2.93 -9.41
C THR A 61 -0.50 3.94 -9.70
N ILE A 62 0.24 3.82 -10.83
CA ILE A 62 1.27 4.81 -11.18
C ILE A 62 0.70 6.23 -11.32
N LEU A 63 -0.59 6.35 -11.63
CA LEU A 63 -1.29 7.64 -11.69
C LEU A 63 -1.18 8.44 -10.38
N GLY A 64 -1.02 7.74 -9.25
CA GLY A 64 -0.89 8.31 -7.92
C GLY A 64 0.54 8.33 -7.36
N ASP A 65 1.56 7.97 -8.15
CA ASP A 65 2.95 7.94 -7.68
C ASP A 65 3.45 9.32 -7.28
N THR A 66 4.12 9.39 -6.14
CA THR A 66 4.67 10.65 -5.60
C THR A 66 6.17 10.56 -5.27
N ALA A 67 6.77 9.38 -5.37
CA ALA A 67 8.21 9.19 -5.32
C ALA A 67 8.60 7.85 -5.97
N VAL A 68 9.91 7.67 -6.20
CA VAL A 68 10.54 6.37 -6.35
C VAL A 68 11.53 6.20 -5.21
N CYS A 69 11.57 5.01 -4.60
CA CYS A 69 12.48 4.69 -3.51
C CYS A 69 13.54 3.68 -3.94
N VAL A 70 14.78 3.89 -3.51
CA VAL A 70 15.90 2.98 -3.72
C VAL A 70 16.67 2.78 -2.41
N ASN A 71 17.38 1.67 -2.26
CA ASN A 71 18.19 1.45 -1.07
C ASN A 71 19.44 2.36 -1.09
N PRO A 72 19.76 3.07 0.01
CA PRO A 72 20.93 3.94 0.10
C PRO A 72 22.26 3.20 -0.06
N ASN A 73 22.30 1.89 0.16
CA ASN A 73 23.48 1.05 0.03
C ASN A 73 23.61 0.37 -1.34
N ASP A 74 22.64 0.60 -2.26
CA ASP A 74 22.67 0.03 -3.60
C ASP A 74 23.52 0.90 -4.52
N GLU A 75 24.69 0.42 -4.89
CA GLU A 75 25.65 1.13 -5.75
C GLU A 75 25.07 1.43 -7.15
N ARG A 76 24.14 0.59 -7.63
CA ARG A 76 23.48 0.78 -8.94
C ARG A 76 22.72 2.10 -9.05
N TYR A 77 22.26 2.64 -7.90
CA TYR A 77 21.35 3.79 -7.84
C TYR A 77 21.92 5.02 -7.09
N GLN A 78 23.16 4.99 -6.62
CA GLN A 78 23.80 6.14 -5.93
C GLN A 78 23.77 7.43 -6.75
N TRP A 79 23.86 7.32 -8.07
CA TRP A 79 23.82 8.44 -8.99
C TRP A 79 22.46 9.15 -9.07
N LEU A 80 21.41 8.57 -8.50
CA LEU A 80 20.05 9.15 -8.43
C LEU A 80 19.87 10.09 -7.24
N LYS A 81 20.82 10.18 -6.34
CA LYS A 81 20.71 11.00 -5.13
C LYS A 81 20.40 12.46 -5.48
N GLY A 82 19.26 12.96 -4.95
CA GLY A 82 18.79 14.33 -5.20
C GLY A 82 18.17 14.57 -6.58
N LYS A 83 18.01 13.52 -7.40
CA LYS A 83 17.35 13.60 -8.69
C LYS A 83 15.85 13.34 -8.58
N LYS A 84 15.16 13.64 -9.69
CA LYS A 84 13.75 13.30 -9.89
C LYS A 84 13.62 12.39 -11.10
N VAL A 85 12.56 11.61 -11.10
CA VAL A 85 12.13 10.80 -12.24
C VAL A 85 10.72 11.21 -12.67
N VAL A 86 10.41 10.97 -13.93
CA VAL A 86 9.11 11.31 -14.52
C VAL A 86 8.23 10.08 -14.51
N VAL A 87 7.08 10.19 -13.86
CA VAL A 87 6.05 9.13 -13.85
C VAL A 87 5.56 8.94 -15.29
N PRO A 88 5.66 7.73 -15.84
CA PRO A 88 5.26 7.46 -17.22
C PRO A 88 3.77 7.77 -17.44
N LEU A 89 3.43 8.22 -18.64
CA LEU A 89 2.12 8.73 -19.08
C LEU A 89 1.67 10.02 -18.37
N VAL A 90 1.82 10.10 -17.06
CA VAL A 90 1.37 11.23 -16.23
C VAL A 90 2.24 12.47 -16.44
N GLY A 91 3.55 12.30 -16.70
CA GLY A 91 4.50 13.40 -16.87
C GLY A 91 4.88 14.12 -15.57
N ARG A 92 4.42 13.65 -14.41
CA ARG A 92 4.77 14.25 -13.12
C ARG A 92 6.21 13.90 -12.74
N ALA A 93 7.04 14.92 -12.45
CA ALA A 93 8.36 14.72 -11.88
C ALA A 93 8.28 14.49 -10.38
N VAL A 94 8.76 13.34 -9.92
CA VAL A 94 8.74 12.91 -8.52
C VAL A 94 10.16 12.70 -7.99
N PRO A 95 10.43 12.95 -6.70
CA PRO A 95 11.76 12.76 -6.12
C PRO A 95 12.15 11.29 -6.08
N VAL A 96 13.45 11.01 -6.18
CA VAL A 96 14.02 9.73 -5.77
C VAL A 96 14.42 9.87 -4.30
N ILE A 97 13.79 9.08 -3.45
CA ILE A 97 14.10 8.95 -2.02
C ILE A 97 14.96 7.72 -1.78
N MET A 98 15.72 7.74 -0.69
CA MET A 98 16.62 6.64 -0.32
C MET A 98 16.22 6.08 1.04
N ASP A 99 15.83 4.80 1.08
CA ASP A 99 15.41 4.12 2.30
C ASP A 99 15.86 2.66 2.32
N GLU A 100 16.31 2.18 3.48
CA GLU A 100 16.71 0.80 3.68
C GLU A 100 15.54 -0.19 3.62
N TYR A 101 14.30 0.32 3.60
CA TYR A 101 13.09 -0.47 3.38
C TYR A 101 13.14 -1.25 2.07
N VAL A 102 13.78 -0.69 1.03
CA VAL A 102 13.87 -1.34 -0.29
C VAL A 102 14.92 -2.45 -0.26
N GLU A 103 14.49 -3.67 -0.52
CA GLU A 103 15.38 -4.82 -0.69
C GLU A 103 16.09 -4.73 -2.04
N MET A 104 17.43 -4.75 -2.02
CA MET A 104 18.26 -4.55 -3.22
C MET A 104 18.10 -5.68 -4.25
N ASP A 105 17.81 -6.89 -3.79
CA ASP A 105 17.70 -8.08 -4.64
C ASP A 105 16.26 -8.41 -5.06
N PHE A 106 15.27 -7.64 -4.58
CA PHE A 106 13.89 -7.82 -4.97
C PHE A 106 13.53 -6.97 -6.19
N GLY A 107 13.00 -7.63 -7.23
CA GLY A 107 12.62 -6.99 -8.48
C GLY A 107 13.80 -6.28 -9.15
N THR A 108 13.73 -4.95 -9.24
CA THR A 108 14.79 -4.11 -9.80
C THR A 108 15.62 -3.40 -8.72
N GLY A 109 15.22 -3.46 -7.46
CA GLY A 109 15.74 -2.61 -6.38
C GLY A 109 15.22 -1.16 -6.43
N CYS A 110 14.27 -0.87 -7.32
CA CYS A 110 13.55 0.40 -7.41
C CYS A 110 12.08 0.19 -7.10
N LEU A 111 11.57 0.86 -6.07
CA LEU A 111 10.18 0.81 -5.64
C LEU A 111 9.47 2.11 -6.03
N LYS A 112 8.36 2.03 -6.77
CA LYS A 112 7.45 3.17 -6.91
C LYS A 112 6.74 3.40 -5.57
N VAL A 113 6.44 4.63 -5.23
CA VAL A 113 5.80 4.99 -3.96
C VAL A 113 4.47 5.68 -4.22
N THR A 114 3.38 5.01 -3.85
CA THR A 114 1.99 5.47 -4.02
C THR A 114 1.29 5.51 -2.66
N PRO A 115 1.51 6.54 -1.84
CA PRO A 115 1.09 6.56 -0.43
C PRO A 115 -0.42 6.39 -0.19
N ALA A 116 -1.26 6.66 -1.18
CA ALA A 116 -2.71 6.50 -1.04
C ALA A 116 -3.20 5.05 -1.25
N HIS A 117 -2.37 4.14 -1.83
CA HIS A 117 -2.82 2.85 -2.34
C HIS A 117 -1.99 1.64 -1.88
N ASP A 118 -1.04 1.85 -0.98
CA ASP A 118 -0.25 0.81 -0.33
C ASP A 118 0.11 1.21 1.09
N VAL A 119 0.03 0.27 2.04
CA VAL A 119 0.28 0.53 3.47
C VAL A 119 1.74 0.89 3.73
N ASN A 120 2.67 0.21 3.05
CA ASN A 120 4.10 0.47 3.22
C ASN A 120 4.51 1.78 2.53
N ASP A 121 3.95 2.05 1.36
CA ASP A 121 4.13 3.32 0.66
C ASP A 121 3.57 4.50 1.48
N TYR A 122 2.48 4.28 2.21
CA TYR A 122 1.94 5.27 3.14
C TYR A 122 2.94 5.61 4.27
N MET A 123 3.58 4.60 4.86
CA MET A 123 4.61 4.83 5.89
C MET A 123 5.82 5.59 5.33
N LEU A 124 6.27 5.27 4.11
CA LEU A 124 7.29 6.05 3.41
C LEU A 124 6.80 7.48 3.14
N GLY A 125 5.53 7.64 2.74
CA GLY A 125 4.89 8.93 2.54
C GLY A 125 4.94 9.83 3.77
N GLU A 126 4.57 9.30 4.94
CA GLU A 126 4.67 10.01 6.23
C GLU A 126 6.13 10.35 6.57
N LYS A 127 7.05 9.39 6.42
CA LYS A 127 8.48 9.58 6.74
C LYS A 127 9.13 10.66 5.89
N TYR A 128 8.80 10.74 4.62
CA TYR A 128 9.39 11.67 3.64
C TYR A 128 8.49 12.86 3.30
N ASN A 129 7.36 13.02 4.00
CA ASN A 129 6.36 14.07 3.77
C ASN A 129 5.92 14.14 2.29
N LEU A 130 5.61 12.97 1.71
CA LEU A 130 5.13 12.88 0.34
C LEU A 130 3.61 13.11 0.29
N GLN A 131 3.15 13.65 -0.83
CA GLN A 131 1.72 13.80 -1.07
C GLN A 131 1.06 12.42 -1.27
N ALA A 132 -0.08 12.18 -0.64
CA ALA A 132 -0.94 11.03 -0.93
C ALA A 132 -2.00 11.45 -1.95
N ILE A 133 -1.93 10.90 -3.17
CA ILE A 133 -2.87 11.17 -4.26
C ILE A 133 -3.82 9.98 -4.37
N ASP A 134 -5.05 10.11 -3.85
CA ASP A 134 -6.07 9.06 -3.93
C ASP A 134 -6.72 9.08 -5.32
N ILE A 135 -6.33 8.13 -6.14
CA ILE A 135 -6.80 8.01 -7.53
C ILE A 135 -8.05 7.14 -7.68
N PHE A 136 -8.58 6.57 -6.60
CA PHE A 136 -9.77 5.72 -6.68
C PHE A 136 -10.98 6.34 -5.97
N ASN A 137 -12.11 6.28 -6.64
CA ASN A 137 -13.41 6.45 -6.04
C ASN A 137 -13.72 5.33 -5.03
N PRO A 138 -14.70 5.50 -4.15
CA PRO A 138 -15.09 4.45 -3.19
C PRO A 138 -15.48 3.11 -3.84
N ASP A 139 -16.00 3.12 -5.07
CA ASP A 139 -16.40 1.93 -5.83
C ASP A 139 -15.26 1.26 -6.60
N GLY A 140 -14.04 1.80 -6.51
CA GLY A 140 -12.85 1.28 -7.18
C GLY A 140 -12.67 1.74 -8.63
N THR A 141 -13.48 2.68 -9.10
CA THR A 141 -13.24 3.36 -10.37
C THR A 141 -12.19 4.47 -10.21
N ILE A 142 -11.55 4.87 -11.32
CA ILE A 142 -10.58 5.98 -11.29
C ILE A 142 -11.31 7.30 -10.99
N SER A 143 -10.79 8.06 -10.03
CA SER A 143 -11.27 9.39 -9.67
C SER A 143 -10.68 10.49 -10.57
N GLU A 144 -11.19 11.70 -10.44
CA GLU A 144 -10.64 12.90 -11.12
C GLU A 144 -9.14 13.12 -10.79
N ALA A 145 -8.70 12.70 -9.60
CA ALA A 145 -7.29 12.81 -9.20
C ALA A 145 -6.35 11.95 -10.04
N GLY A 146 -6.86 10.89 -10.69
CA GLY A 146 -6.09 10.08 -11.63
C GLY A 146 -5.74 10.82 -12.92
N GLY A 147 -6.53 11.84 -13.30
CA GLY A 147 -6.29 12.67 -14.48
C GLY A 147 -6.51 11.97 -15.82
N MET A 148 -6.41 10.65 -15.84
CA MET A 148 -6.63 9.76 -17.00
C MET A 148 -7.57 8.63 -16.59
N TYR A 149 -8.27 8.03 -17.55
CA TYR A 149 -9.20 6.90 -17.36
C TYR A 149 -10.31 7.13 -16.33
N VAL A 150 -10.69 8.38 -16.08
CA VAL A 150 -11.68 8.76 -15.06
C VAL A 150 -13.00 8.01 -15.27
N GLY A 151 -13.51 7.38 -14.20
CA GLY A 151 -14.72 6.58 -14.22
C GLY A 151 -14.56 5.14 -14.70
N HIS A 152 -13.39 4.74 -15.21
CA HIS A 152 -13.12 3.34 -15.59
C HIS A 152 -12.81 2.49 -14.36
N ASP A 153 -13.15 1.20 -14.41
CA ASP A 153 -12.79 0.24 -13.36
C ASP A 153 -11.28 0.02 -13.29
N ARG A 154 -10.72 -0.07 -12.09
CA ARG A 154 -9.28 -0.22 -11.86
C ARG A 154 -8.64 -1.42 -12.56
N PHE A 155 -9.37 -2.53 -12.74
CA PHE A 155 -8.86 -3.73 -13.42
C PHE A 155 -8.87 -3.58 -14.95
N ASP A 156 -9.81 -2.81 -15.48
CA ASP A 156 -9.80 -2.48 -16.90
C ASP A 156 -8.70 -1.47 -17.19
N VAL A 157 -8.54 -0.46 -16.34
CA VAL A 157 -7.42 0.50 -16.44
C VAL A 157 -6.06 -0.20 -16.36
N ARG A 158 -5.90 -1.26 -15.57
CA ARG A 158 -4.66 -2.05 -15.55
C ARG A 158 -4.27 -2.57 -16.93
N LYS A 159 -5.24 -2.97 -17.76
CA LYS A 159 -5.02 -3.43 -19.14
C LYS A 159 -4.76 -2.25 -20.09
N GLU A 160 -5.59 -1.21 -19.99
CA GLU A 160 -5.52 -0.03 -20.84
C GLU A 160 -4.17 0.69 -20.66
N ILE A 161 -3.76 0.94 -19.42
CA ILE A 161 -2.51 1.65 -19.11
C ILE A 161 -1.26 0.89 -19.60
N ILE A 162 -1.28 -0.44 -19.56
CA ILE A 162 -0.18 -1.25 -20.10
C ILE A 162 -0.14 -1.16 -21.65
N ALA A 163 -1.28 -1.14 -22.32
CA ALA A 163 -1.34 -0.95 -23.76
C ALA A 163 -0.73 0.41 -24.16
N ASP A 164 -1.14 1.49 -23.46
CA ASP A 164 -0.62 2.84 -23.71
C ASP A 164 0.89 2.97 -23.40
N LEU A 165 1.35 2.30 -22.33
CA LEU A 165 2.79 2.25 -21.99
C LEU A 165 3.59 1.47 -23.03
N GLN A 166 3.04 0.38 -23.58
CA GLN A 166 3.69 -0.41 -24.64
C GLN A 166 3.78 0.38 -25.94
N GLU A 167 2.70 1.07 -26.34
CA GLU A 167 2.70 1.93 -27.52
C GLU A 167 3.79 3.00 -27.46
N LYS A 168 4.06 3.54 -26.27
CA LYS A 168 5.11 4.55 -26.02
C LYS A 168 6.51 3.95 -25.76
N GLY A 169 6.67 2.63 -25.79
CA GLY A 169 7.94 1.96 -25.51
C GLY A 169 8.43 2.08 -24.06
N LEU A 170 7.49 2.32 -23.12
CA LEU A 170 7.76 2.52 -21.69
C LEU A 170 7.67 1.24 -20.85
N VAL A 171 7.35 0.09 -21.48
CA VAL A 171 7.40 -1.23 -20.85
C VAL A 171 8.71 -1.91 -21.25
N GLU A 172 9.53 -2.28 -20.26
CA GLU A 172 10.77 -3.03 -20.49
C GLU A 172 10.51 -4.51 -20.70
N LYS A 173 9.70 -5.12 -19.83
CA LYS A 173 9.25 -6.50 -19.92
C LYS A 173 7.98 -6.73 -19.10
N ILE A 174 7.33 -7.88 -19.35
CA ILE A 174 6.23 -8.41 -18.56
C ILE A 174 6.54 -9.89 -18.30
N GLU A 175 6.35 -10.35 -17.07
CA GLU A 175 6.55 -11.75 -16.71
C GLU A 175 5.42 -12.26 -15.83
N ASP A 176 5.22 -13.57 -15.80
CA ASP A 176 4.27 -14.21 -14.89
C ASP A 176 4.75 -14.09 -13.46
N TYR A 177 3.82 -13.82 -12.55
CA TYR A 177 4.12 -13.60 -11.15
C TYR A 177 2.99 -14.07 -10.26
N ASP A 178 3.31 -14.96 -9.33
CA ASP A 178 2.35 -15.42 -8.32
C ASP A 178 2.44 -14.53 -7.09
N ASN A 179 1.31 -13.95 -6.69
CA ASN A 179 1.22 -13.10 -5.52
C ASN A 179 -0.03 -13.39 -4.69
N LYS A 180 -0.02 -12.93 -3.45
CA LYS A 180 -1.19 -13.01 -2.58
C LYS A 180 -2.03 -11.75 -2.70
N VAL A 181 -3.31 -11.94 -3.00
CA VAL A 181 -4.28 -10.86 -3.15
C VAL A 181 -5.32 -10.96 -2.04
N GLY A 182 -5.61 -9.84 -1.38
CA GLY A 182 -6.63 -9.74 -0.33
C GLY A 182 -8.03 -9.63 -0.92
N TYR A 183 -8.95 -10.40 -0.39
CA TYR A 183 -10.37 -10.42 -0.75
C TYR A 183 -11.23 -10.10 0.45
N SER A 184 -12.31 -9.35 0.26
CA SER A 184 -13.34 -9.17 1.28
C SER A 184 -13.99 -10.51 1.61
N GLU A 185 -14.06 -10.86 2.90
CA GLU A 185 -14.84 -12.03 3.34
C GLU A 185 -16.32 -11.87 3.01
N ARG A 186 -16.83 -10.63 3.01
CA ARG A 186 -18.25 -10.32 2.84
C ARG A 186 -18.71 -10.43 1.39
N THR A 187 -18.04 -9.71 0.49
CA THR A 187 -18.44 -9.58 -0.92
C THR A 187 -17.63 -10.43 -1.87
N LYS A 188 -16.51 -10.99 -1.42
CA LYS A 188 -15.56 -11.80 -2.22
C LYS A 188 -14.87 -10.99 -3.34
N VAL A 189 -14.91 -9.66 -3.30
CA VAL A 189 -14.16 -8.80 -4.22
C VAL A 189 -12.76 -8.52 -3.68
N VAL A 190 -11.85 -8.15 -4.56
CA VAL A 190 -10.50 -7.70 -4.18
C VAL A 190 -10.62 -6.39 -3.41
N ILE A 191 -10.02 -6.33 -2.23
CA ILE A 191 -9.98 -5.13 -1.40
C ILE A 191 -9.05 -4.07 -2.00
N GLU A 192 -9.23 -2.83 -1.53
CA GLU A 192 -8.35 -1.71 -1.88
C GLU A 192 -7.80 -1.07 -0.61
N PRO A 193 -6.45 -0.98 -0.45
CA PRO A 193 -5.89 -0.10 0.58
C PRO A 193 -6.31 1.35 0.29
N LYS A 194 -7.01 1.99 1.23
CA LYS A 194 -7.60 3.31 1.03
C LYS A 194 -7.45 4.19 2.26
N LEU A 195 -7.04 5.44 2.05
CA LEU A 195 -7.09 6.46 3.09
C LEU A 195 -8.55 6.84 3.34
N SER A 196 -9.02 6.65 4.55
CA SER A 196 -10.41 6.93 4.90
C SER A 196 -10.53 7.57 6.29
N MET A 197 -11.47 8.52 6.41
CA MET A 197 -11.84 9.11 7.69
C MET A 197 -12.79 8.17 8.41
N GLN A 198 -12.29 7.47 9.42
CA GLN A 198 -13.04 6.47 10.17
C GLN A 198 -13.07 6.77 11.67
N TRP A 199 -13.97 6.08 12.39
CA TRP A 199 -13.96 6.03 13.83
C TRP A 199 -13.03 4.91 14.30
N PHE A 200 -12.19 5.24 15.27
CA PHE A 200 -11.24 4.31 15.87
C PHE A 200 -11.40 4.25 17.39
N LEU A 201 -11.10 3.08 17.95
CA LEU A 201 -10.96 2.86 19.37
C LEU A 201 -9.47 2.64 19.69
N LYS A 202 -8.92 3.49 20.57
CA LYS A 202 -7.56 3.32 21.09
C LYS A 202 -7.48 2.06 21.93
N MET A 203 -6.74 1.07 21.44
CA MET A 203 -6.66 -0.25 22.09
C MET A 203 -5.53 -0.36 23.10
N ASP A 204 -4.41 0.34 22.91
CA ASP A 204 -3.20 0.22 23.74
C ASP A 204 -3.49 0.35 25.24
N GLU A 205 -4.25 1.36 25.64
CA GLU A 205 -4.62 1.58 27.05
C GLU A 205 -5.63 0.55 27.59
N LEU A 206 -6.48 0.02 26.71
CA LEU A 206 -7.53 -0.95 27.08
C LEU A 206 -6.97 -2.36 27.21
N THR A 207 -5.96 -2.71 26.44
CA THR A 207 -5.33 -4.03 26.46
C THR A 207 -4.41 -4.24 27.65
N LYS A 208 -3.74 -3.20 28.14
CA LYS A 208 -2.81 -3.28 29.30
C LYS A 208 -3.41 -3.95 30.54
N PRO A 209 -4.55 -3.49 31.07
CA PRO A 209 -5.15 -4.14 32.26
C PRO A 209 -5.66 -5.55 31.97
N ALA A 210 -6.18 -5.80 30.75
CA ALA A 210 -6.64 -7.12 30.35
C ALA A 210 -5.47 -8.12 30.25
N LEU A 211 -4.36 -7.70 29.65
CA LEU A 211 -3.13 -8.49 29.58
C LEU A 211 -2.58 -8.77 30.99
N LYS A 212 -2.53 -7.74 31.85
CA LYS A 212 -2.03 -7.90 33.21
C LYS A 212 -2.83 -8.97 33.99
N ALA A 213 -4.16 -8.91 33.97
CA ALA A 213 -5.02 -9.88 34.66
C ALA A 213 -4.72 -11.34 34.28
N VAL A 214 -4.39 -11.58 33.02
CA VAL A 214 -4.00 -12.94 32.54
C VAL A 214 -2.55 -13.27 32.87
N MET A 215 -1.64 -12.32 32.80
CA MET A 215 -0.22 -12.58 33.14
C MET A 215 -0.02 -12.84 34.64
N ASP A 216 -0.78 -12.18 35.50
CA ASP A 216 -0.75 -12.35 36.97
C ASP A 216 -1.60 -13.54 37.45
N ASP A 217 -2.19 -14.31 36.52
CA ASP A 217 -3.07 -15.47 36.80
C ASP A 217 -4.38 -15.14 37.57
N ASP A 218 -4.81 -13.89 37.56
CA ASP A 218 -6.17 -13.49 38.02
C ASP A 218 -7.24 -14.12 37.13
N ILE A 219 -6.95 -14.23 35.82
CA ILE A 219 -7.73 -14.97 34.83
C ILE A 219 -6.84 -16.09 34.24
N ARG A 220 -7.31 -17.32 34.32
CA ARG A 220 -6.55 -18.50 33.88
C ARG A 220 -7.15 -19.15 32.65
N PHE A 221 -6.29 -19.47 31.68
CA PHE A 221 -6.68 -20.24 30.49
C PHE A 221 -6.46 -21.74 30.68
N TYR A 222 -7.40 -22.53 30.20
CA TYR A 222 -7.32 -23.99 30.08
C TYR A 222 -7.54 -24.41 28.63
N PRO A 223 -6.57 -25.05 27.99
CA PRO A 223 -5.19 -25.31 28.44
C PRO A 223 -4.34 -24.03 28.52
N SER A 224 -3.35 -24.05 29.43
CA SER A 224 -2.49 -22.89 29.72
C SER A 224 -1.66 -22.40 28.52
N LYS A 225 -1.45 -23.22 27.49
CA LYS A 225 -0.75 -22.82 26.25
C LYS A 225 -1.39 -21.59 25.58
N PHE A 226 -2.69 -21.37 25.72
CA PHE A 226 -3.37 -20.22 25.15
C PHE A 226 -3.02 -18.88 25.83
N LYS A 227 -2.35 -18.91 27.00
CA LYS A 227 -1.83 -17.69 27.65
C LYS A 227 -0.83 -16.95 26.75
N ASN A 228 0.03 -17.69 26.00
CA ASN A 228 0.97 -17.09 25.07
C ASN A 228 0.28 -16.49 23.83
N THR A 229 -0.71 -17.18 23.27
CA THR A 229 -1.51 -16.66 22.16
C THR A 229 -2.24 -15.38 22.55
N TYR A 230 -2.87 -15.38 23.74
CA TYR A 230 -3.53 -14.20 24.28
C TYR A 230 -2.55 -13.02 24.47
N ARG A 231 -1.36 -13.29 25.04
CA ARG A 231 -0.33 -12.27 25.19
C ARG A 231 0.05 -11.65 23.87
N HIS A 232 0.29 -12.46 22.84
CA HIS A 232 0.62 -11.98 21.49
C HIS A 232 -0.46 -11.04 20.94
N TRP A 233 -1.74 -11.45 21.01
CA TRP A 233 -2.86 -10.63 20.58
C TRP A 233 -2.97 -9.29 21.32
N MET A 234 -2.68 -9.28 22.62
CA MET A 234 -2.81 -8.08 23.46
C MET A 234 -1.61 -7.13 23.39
N THR A 235 -0.42 -7.62 22.96
CA THR A 235 0.78 -6.76 22.81
C THR A 235 0.89 -6.11 21.45
N ASP A 236 0.40 -6.76 20.39
CA ASP A 236 0.47 -6.26 19.01
C ASP A 236 -0.86 -5.66 18.52
N THR A 237 -1.65 -5.15 19.46
CA THR A 237 -2.97 -4.59 19.14
C THR A 237 -2.84 -3.25 18.45
N LYS A 238 -3.49 -3.13 17.28
CA LYS A 238 -3.71 -1.84 16.60
C LYS A 238 -5.01 -1.20 17.08
N ASP A 239 -5.17 0.10 16.83
CA ASP A 239 -6.45 0.79 17.04
C ASP A 239 -7.54 0.14 16.17
N TRP A 240 -8.63 -0.21 16.81
CA TRP A 240 -9.77 -0.88 16.19
C TRP A 240 -10.78 0.10 15.62
#